data_5bee93943f474396662024043139d9eb
#
_entry.id   5bee93943f474396662024043139d9eb
#
_cell.length_a   1.000
_cell.length_b   1.000
_cell.length_c   1.000
_cell.angle_alpha   90.00
_cell.angle_beta   90.00
_cell.angle_gamma   90.00
#
_symmetry.space_group_name_H-M   'P 1'
#
loop_
_entity.id
_entity.type
_entity.pdbx_description
1 polymer ?
#
loop_
_entity_poly.entity_id
_entity_poly.type
_entity_poly.pdbx_seq_one_letter_code
_entity_poly.pdbx_strand_id
1 'polypeptide(L)'
;IPGDISWAMSIEEALPDFEFISRRLRGRKIISKGNHDYWWTTLKKMNGFLQTNGFDNIRILHNNAFEECGIAICGTRGWINDDGEPQDELVLLREAGRMDASLKAAVSTGLEPVVFIHYPPIYGNEQNDYILDVMSKYPVKRCFYGHVHGAPCFPKAFQGERDGITYRMVSADYVKFTPVLVQE
;
A
#
# COMPACT_ATOMS: atom_id res chain seq x y z
N ILE A 1 -5.86 3.35 1.25
CA ILE A 1 -4.79 4.29 1.68
C ILE A 1 -3.50 3.49 1.79
N PRO A 2 -2.49 3.74 0.92
CA PRO A 2 -1.29 2.92 0.84
C PRO A 2 -0.20 3.33 1.85
N GLY A 3 -0.51 3.26 3.15
CA GLY A 3 0.43 3.45 4.25
C GLY A 3 0.54 4.86 4.79
N ASP A 4 1.37 5.00 5.85
CA ASP A 4 1.61 6.22 6.62
C ASP A 4 0.33 6.84 7.17
N ILE A 5 -0.42 5.98 7.88
CA ILE A 5 -1.73 6.33 8.45
C ILE A 5 -1.58 7.20 9.69
N SER A 6 -0.58 6.89 10.51
CA SER A 6 -0.32 7.57 11.79
C SER A 6 1.14 7.42 12.19
N TRP A 7 1.71 8.46 12.77
CA TRP A 7 3.07 8.45 13.32
C TRP A 7 3.13 8.04 14.79
N ALA A 8 2.02 7.55 15.33
CA ALA A 8 1.95 7.01 16.68
C ALA A 8 2.93 5.86 16.88
N MET A 9 3.47 5.73 18.10
CA MET A 9 4.42 4.68 18.46
C MET A 9 3.74 3.38 18.88
N SER A 10 2.46 3.46 19.29
CA SER A 10 1.64 2.31 19.65
C SER A 10 0.25 2.41 19.02
N ILE A 11 -0.46 1.27 18.94
CA ILE A 11 -1.80 1.24 18.34
C ILE A 11 -2.81 2.03 19.19
N GLU A 12 -2.60 2.09 20.50
CA GLU A 12 -3.39 2.85 21.45
C GLU A 12 -3.24 4.36 21.22
N GLU A 13 -2.02 4.81 20.94
CA GLU A 13 -1.74 6.22 20.62
C GLU A 13 -2.30 6.61 19.25
N ALA A 14 -2.45 5.67 18.32
CA ALA A 14 -3.05 5.91 17.00
C ALA A 14 -4.58 6.10 17.05
N LEU A 15 -5.24 5.91 18.20
CA LEU A 15 -6.70 5.98 18.37
C LEU A 15 -7.31 7.26 17.76
N PRO A 16 -6.80 8.48 18.01
CA PRO A 16 -7.38 9.71 17.45
C PRO A 16 -7.38 9.73 15.92
N ASP A 17 -6.32 9.21 15.29
CA ASP A 17 -6.20 9.15 13.83
C ASP A 17 -7.20 8.15 13.25
N PHE A 18 -7.36 6.99 13.89
CA PHE A 18 -8.37 6.00 13.50
C PHE A 18 -9.80 6.53 13.68
N GLU A 19 -10.07 7.26 14.78
CA GLU A 19 -11.36 7.93 14.98
C GLU A 19 -11.64 8.93 13.86
N PHE A 20 -10.66 9.76 13.51
CA PHE A 20 -10.78 10.72 12.41
C PHE A 20 -11.10 10.02 11.09
N ILE A 21 -10.28 9.03 10.71
CA ILE A 21 -10.45 8.27 9.48
C ILE A 21 -11.81 7.56 9.45
N SER A 22 -12.18 6.90 10.56
CA SER A 22 -13.44 6.16 10.64
C SER A 22 -14.66 7.06 10.51
N ARG A 23 -14.68 8.17 11.26
CA ARG A 23 -15.87 9.02 11.40
C ARG A 23 -15.98 10.11 10.34
N ARG A 24 -14.84 10.63 9.84
CA ARG A 24 -14.84 11.78 8.93
C ARG A 24 -14.78 11.37 7.46
N LEU A 25 -14.17 10.24 7.14
CA LEU A 25 -14.13 9.73 5.78
C LEU A 25 -15.31 8.77 5.57
N ARG A 26 -16.07 8.98 4.49
CA ARG A 26 -17.18 8.10 4.12
C ARG A 26 -16.68 6.79 3.52
N GLY A 27 -17.51 5.77 3.56
CA GLY A 27 -17.26 4.47 2.95
C GLY A 27 -16.28 3.60 3.73
N ARG A 28 -15.99 2.42 3.18
CA ARG A 28 -15.01 1.48 3.73
C ARG A 28 -13.59 1.97 3.42
N LYS A 29 -12.71 1.88 4.38
CA LYS A 29 -11.29 2.19 4.24
C LYS A 29 -10.48 0.91 4.29
N ILE A 30 -9.64 0.70 3.29
CA ILE A 30 -8.63 -0.36 3.28
C ILE A 30 -7.29 0.33 3.44
N ILE A 31 -6.58 0.01 4.51
CA ILE A 31 -5.30 0.62 4.87
C ILE A 31 -4.18 -0.42 4.83
N SER A 32 -3.03 -0.05 4.31
CA SER A 32 -1.82 -0.85 4.34
C SER A 32 -0.74 -0.19 5.18
N LYS A 33 0.34 -0.91 5.46
CA LYS A 33 1.47 -0.38 6.23
C LYS A 33 2.33 0.56 5.37
N GLY A 34 2.73 1.70 5.96
CA GLY A 34 3.84 2.54 5.49
C GLY A 34 5.09 2.40 6.37
N ASN A 35 6.09 3.24 6.13
CA ASN A 35 7.32 3.22 6.95
C ASN A 35 7.17 3.97 8.28
N HIS A 36 6.28 4.95 8.36
CA HIS A 36 6.00 5.72 9.58
C HIS A 36 4.88 5.12 10.44
N ASP A 37 4.26 4.01 10.02
CA ASP A 37 3.27 3.32 10.85
C ASP A 37 3.97 2.47 11.93
N TYR A 38 4.60 3.13 12.91
CA TYR A 38 5.34 2.47 14.01
C TYR A 38 4.41 1.68 14.94
N TRP A 39 3.13 2.07 15.03
CA TRP A 39 2.06 1.41 15.77
C TRP A 39 1.70 0.02 15.18
N TRP A 40 2.15 -0.30 13.95
CA TRP A 40 1.77 -1.52 13.27
C TRP A 40 2.25 -2.77 14.00
N THR A 41 1.32 -3.65 14.31
CA THR A 41 1.58 -4.88 15.06
C THR A 41 0.99 -6.11 14.35
N THR A 42 0.65 -7.17 15.08
CA THR A 42 0.05 -8.36 14.46
C THR A 42 -1.38 -8.07 13.98
N LEU A 43 -1.78 -8.71 12.87
CA LEU A 43 -3.13 -8.55 12.33
C LEU A 43 -4.22 -8.84 13.37
N LYS A 44 -3.99 -9.83 14.25
CA LYS A 44 -4.91 -10.16 15.34
C LYS A 44 -5.10 -8.99 16.30
N LYS A 45 -4.03 -8.34 16.71
CA LYS A 45 -4.11 -7.19 17.63
C LYS A 45 -4.77 -6.00 16.96
N MET A 46 -4.41 -5.70 15.71
CA MET A 46 -5.00 -4.61 14.94
C MET A 46 -6.50 -4.81 14.73
N ASN A 47 -6.93 -6.00 14.33
CA ASN A 47 -8.36 -6.32 14.20
C ASN A 47 -9.10 -6.26 15.52
N GLY A 48 -8.50 -6.71 16.63
CA GLY A 48 -9.06 -6.57 17.97
C GLY A 48 -9.24 -5.11 18.37
N PHE A 49 -8.26 -4.26 18.09
CA PHE A 49 -8.34 -2.81 18.32
C PHE A 49 -9.47 -2.17 17.52
N LEU A 50 -9.59 -2.49 16.22
CA LEU A 50 -10.68 -1.98 15.37
C LEU A 50 -12.05 -2.39 15.92
N GLN A 51 -12.20 -3.65 16.30
CA GLN A 51 -13.44 -4.19 16.86
C GLN A 51 -13.80 -3.53 18.19
N THR A 52 -12.84 -3.41 19.13
CA THR A 52 -13.07 -2.82 20.44
C THR A 52 -13.51 -1.36 20.36
N ASN A 53 -13.01 -0.62 19.35
CA ASN A 53 -13.33 0.80 19.18
C ASN A 53 -14.48 1.05 18.18
N GLY A 54 -15.12 -0.01 17.66
CA GLY A 54 -16.26 0.13 16.73
C GLY A 54 -15.88 0.68 15.36
N PHE A 55 -14.65 0.43 14.87
CA PHE A 55 -14.20 0.90 13.57
C PHE A 55 -14.53 -0.13 12.47
N ASP A 56 -15.80 -0.46 12.33
CA ASP A 56 -16.30 -1.51 11.41
C ASP A 56 -16.09 -1.19 9.94
N ASN A 57 -15.78 0.06 9.61
CA ASN A 57 -15.54 0.54 8.26
C ASN A 57 -14.05 0.60 7.87
N ILE A 58 -13.13 0.08 8.70
CA ILE A 58 -11.70 0.00 8.42
C ILE A 58 -11.29 -1.46 8.25
N ARG A 59 -10.45 -1.74 7.26
CA ARG A 59 -9.87 -3.05 6.96
C ARG A 59 -8.35 -2.94 6.82
N ILE A 60 -7.64 -3.95 7.28
CA ILE A 60 -6.17 -4.02 7.23
C ILE A 60 -5.74 -4.89 6.06
N LEU A 61 -5.08 -4.27 5.06
CA LEU A 61 -4.43 -4.99 3.98
C LEU A 61 -3.07 -5.50 4.46
N HIS A 62 -2.96 -6.82 4.66
CA HIS A 62 -1.76 -7.46 5.20
C HIS A 62 -1.63 -8.90 4.69
N ASN A 63 -0.98 -9.08 3.54
CA ASN A 63 -0.80 -10.36 2.85
C ASN A 63 -2.14 -11.02 2.44
N ASN A 64 -3.18 -10.26 2.26
CA ASN A 64 -4.53 -10.65 1.86
C ASN A 64 -5.01 -9.78 0.70
N ALA A 65 -6.26 -9.96 0.29
CA ALA A 65 -6.94 -9.08 -0.65
C ALA A 65 -8.36 -8.78 -0.19
N PHE A 66 -8.95 -7.72 -0.75
CA PHE A 66 -10.34 -7.32 -0.53
C PHE A 66 -11.04 -7.09 -1.86
N GLU A 67 -12.27 -7.59 -1.95
CA GLU A 67 -13.15 -7.35 -3.10
C GLU A 67 -13.92 -6.05 -2.86
N GLU A 68 -13.73 -5.06 -3.73
CA GLU A 68 -14.44 -3.79 -3.68
C GLU A 68 -14.72 -3.29 -5.10
N CYS A 69 -15.96 -2.90 -5.35
CA CYS A 69 -16.37 -2.28 -6.61
C CYS A 69 -15.93 -3.06 -7.88
N GLY A 70 -15.94 -4.41 -7.83
CA GLY A 70 -15.60 -5.25 -8.97
C GLY A 70 -14.09 -5.43 -9.25
N ILE A 71 -13.23 -5.02 -8.34
CA ILE A 71 -11.79 -5.26 -8.38
C ILE A 71 -11.31 -5.96 -7.11
N ALA A 72 -10.15 -6.61 -7.19
CA ALA A 72 -9.46 -7.19 -6.05
C ALA A 72 -8.33 -6.25 -5.60
N ILE A 73 -8.51 -5.59 -4.46
CA ILE A 73 -7.53 -4.69 -3.85
C ILE A 73 -6.48 -5.53 -3.14
N CYS A 74 -5.24 -5.43 -3.56
CA CYS A 74 -4.11 -6.19 -3.03
C CYS A 74 -2.86 -5.32 -2.91
N GLY A 75 -1.82 -5.84 -2.28
CA GLY A 75 -0.54 -5.13 -2.14
C GLY A 75 0.18 -5.40 -0.84
N THR A 76 1.28 -4.69 -0.66
CA THR A 76 2.15 -4.75 0.52
C THR A 76 2.77 -3.39 0.79
N ARG A 77 3.58 -3.28 1.86
CA ARG A 77 4.39 -2.07 2.10
C ARG A 77 5.39 -1.85 0.95
N GLY A 78 5.97 -2.91 0.44
CA GLY A 78 7.13 -2.83 -0.44
C GLY A 78 8.39 -2.39 0.28
N TRP A 79 9.43 -2.17 -0.48
CA TRP A 79 10.71 -1.64 -0.04
C TRP A 79 11.49 -1.12 -1.24
N ILE A 80 12.20 -0.03 -1.05
CA ILE A 80 13.24 0.46 -1.95
C ILE A 80 14.40 0.89 -1.07
N ASN A 81 15.62 0.67 -1.51
CA ASN A 81 16.79 1.16 -0.78
C ASN A 81 17.03 2.63 -1.09
N ASP A 82 17.52 3.36 -0.12
CA ASP A 82 18.00 4.73 -0.35
C ASP A 82 19.25 4.72 -1.23
N ASP A 83 19.42 5.77 -2.03
CA ASP A 83 20.58 5.91 -2.92
C ASP A 83 21.90 5.72 -2.15
N GLY A 84 22.67 4.68 -2.53
CA GLY A 84 23.97 4.37 -1.95
C GLY A 84 23.97 3.45 -0.73
N GLU A 85 22.80 3.04 -0.22
CA GLU A 85 22.72 2.02 0.83
C GLU A 85 22.86 0.60 0.27
N PRO A 86 23.53 -0.33 0.98
CA PRO A 86 23.56 -1.73 0.58
C PRO A 86 22.14 -2.30 0.51
N GLN A 87 21.86 -3.08 -0.53
CA GLN A 87 20.57 -3.74 -0.64
C GLN A 87 20.34 -4.70 0.53
N ASP A 88 19.29 -4.50 1.31
CA ASP A 88 18.81 -5.49 2.27
C ASP A 88 17.98 -6.55 1.53
N GLU A 89 18.69 -7.51 0.93
CA GLU A 89 18.08 -8.58 0.15
C GLU A 89 17.05 -9.37 0.93
N LEU A 90 17.25 -9.57 2.24
CA LEU A 90 16.29 -10.29 3.08
C LEU A 90 14.97 -9.51 3.22
N VAL A 91 15.04 -8.17 3.29
CA VAL A 91 13.84 -7.33 3.32
C VAL A 91 13.14 -7.37 1.97
N LEU A 92 13.88 -7.25 0.87
CA LEU A 92 13.34 -7.30 -0.49
C LEU A 92 12.62 -8.63 -0.76
N LEU A 93 13.24 -9.76 -0.46
CA LEU A 93 12.66 -11.09 -0.61
C LEU A 93 11.40 -11.28 0.25
N ARG A 94 11.43 -10.77 1.48
CA ARG A 94 10.26 -10.85 2.38
C ARG A 94 9.08 -10.02 1.86
N GLU A 95 9.32 -8.82 1.34
CA GLU A 95 8.27 -7.99 0.75
C GLU A 95 7.74 -8.61 -0.55
N ALA A 96 8.60 -9.22 -1.37
CA ALA A 96 8.18 -9.98 -2.55
C ALA A 96 7.27 -11.17 -2.16
N GLY A 97 7.62 -11.93 -1.13
CA GLY A 97 6.78 -13.01 -0.63
C GLY A 97 5.42 -12.53 -0.10
N ARG A 98 5.36 -11.35 0.51
CA ARG A 98 4.12 -10.72 0.95
C ARG A 98 3.26 -10.27 -0.23
N MET A 99 3.87 -9.69 -1.27
CA MET A 99 3.21 -9.31 -2.50
C MET A 99 2.61 -10.55 -3.18
N ASP A 100 3.38 -11.62 -3.30
CA ASP A 100 2.92 -12.89 -3.89
C ASP A 100 1.71 -13.46 -3.14
N ALA A 101 1.74 -13.47 -1.81
CA ALA A 101 0.62 -13.92 -0.99
C ALA A 101 -0.64 -13.06 -1.21
N SER A 102 -0.49 -11.74 -1.27
CA SER A 102 -1.59 -10.81 -1.52
C SER A 102 -2.17 -10.97 -2.92
N LEU A 103 -1.31 -11.13 -3.94
CA LEU A 103 -1.73 -11.34 -5.33
C LEU A 103 -2.41 -12.71 -5.52
N LYS A 104 -1.92 -13.78 -4.88
CA LYS A 104 -2.61 -15.07 -4.85
C LYS A 104 -4.02 -14.96 -4.29
N ALA A 105 -4.17 -14.26 -3.17
CA ALA A 105 -5.49 -13.99 -2.60
C ALA A 105 -6.37 -13.18 -3.56
N ALA A 106 -5.81 -12.18 -4.24
CA ALA A 106 -6.56 -11.35 -5.20
C ALA A 106 -7.06 -12.16 -6.40
N VAL A 107 -6.20 -12.94 -7.06
CA VAL A 107 -6.61 -13.72 -8.25
C VAL A 107 -7.59 -14.83 -7.90
N SER A 108 -7.59 -15.34 -6.66
CA SER A 108 -8.56 -16.35 -6.22
C SER A 108 -10.01 -15.83 -6.19
N THR A 109 -10.20 -14.50 -6.21
CA THR A 109 -11.53 -13.87 -6.29
C THR A 109 -12.12 -13.91 -7.71
N GLY A 110 -11.29 -14.14 -8.73
CA GLY A 110 -11.70 -14.04 -10.15
C GLY A 110 -11.80 -12.60 -10.66
N LEU A 111 -11.50 -11.58 -9.83
CA LEU A 111 -11.54 -10.17 -10.18
C LEU A 111 -10.15 -9.68 -10.65
N GLU A 112 -10.13 -8.49 -11.29
CA GLU A 112 -8.89 -7.84 -11.66
C GLU A 112 -8.09 -7.43 -10.41
N PRO A 113 -6.83 -7.90 -10.24
CA PRO A 113 -5.98 -7.46 -9.14
C PRO A 113 -5.49 -6.03 -9.40
N VAL A 114 -5.75 -5.13 -8.45
CA VAL A 114 -5.23 -3.77 -8.43
C VAL A 114 -4.29 -3.62 -7.25
N VAL A 115 -3.03 -3.31 -7.54
CA VAL A 115 -1.97 -3.26 -6.53
C VAL A 115 -1.91 -1.88 -5.88
N PHE A 116 -1.88 -1.88 -4.54
CA PHE A 116 -1.58 -0.72 -3.71
C PHE A 116 -0.34 -1.03 -2.86
N ILE A 117 0.71 -0.26 -3.05
CA ILE A 117 2.00 -0.45 -2.39
C ILE A 117 2.45 0.88 -1.79
N HIS A 118 3.13 0.86 -0.62
CA HIS A 118 3.58 2.11 -0.02
C HIS A 118 4.80 2.66 -0.73
N TYR A 119 5.90 1.90 -0.77
CA TYR A 119 7.10 2.31 -1.49
C TYR A 119 6.91 2.22 -3.01
N PRO A 120 7.40 3.20 -3.80
CA PRO A 120 7.37 3.10 -5.25
C PRO A 120 8.20 1.89 -5.70
N PRO A 121 7.68 1.05 -6.62
CA PRO A 121 8.48 -0.05 -7.16
C PRO A 121 9.65 0.41 -8.03
N ILE A 122 9.56 1.64 -8.56
CA ILE A 122 10.56 2.27 -9.43
C ILE A 122 10.72 3.73 -9.02
N TYR A 123 11.95 4.12 -8.65
CA TYR A 123 12.26 5.47 -8.21
C TYR A 123 13.67 5.89 -8.65
N GLY A 124 13.79 6.98 -9.43
CA GLY A 124 15.05 7.41 -9.99
C GLY A 124 15.67 6.34 -10.89
N ASN A 125 16.87 5.92 -10.54
CA ASN A 125 17.58 4.82 -11.21
C ASN A 125 17.41 3.48 -10.50
N GLU A 126 16.71 3.47 -9.36
CA GLU A 126 16.51 2.28 -8.54
C GLU A 126 15.15 1.63 -8.86
N GLN A 127 15.11 0.32 -8.76
CA GLN A 127 13.89 -0.46 -8.86
C GLN A 127 13.93 -1.69 -7.96
N ASN A 128 12.78 -2.14 -7.52
CA ASN A 128 12.63 -3.37 -6.76
C ASN A 128 12.31 -4.53 -7.71
N ASP A 129 13.35 -5.16 -8.25
CA ASP A 129 13.20 -6.26 -9.21
C ASP A 129 12.37 -7.42 -8.66
N TYR A 130 12.51 -7.73 -7.36
CA TYR A 130 11.75 -8.81 -6.73
C TYR A 130 10.24 -8.55 -6.74
N ILE A 131 9.82 -7.32 -6.47
CA ILE A 131 8.39 -6.94 -6.53
C ILE A 131 7.90 -6.91 -7.98
N LEU A 132 8.69 -6.36 -8.92
CA LEU A 132 8.36 -6.31 -10.34
C LEU A 132 8.20 -7.72 -10.91
N ASP A 133 9.14 -8.63 -10.60
CA ASP A 133 9.10 -10.04 -11.00
C ASP A 133 7.88 -10.78 -10.44
N VAL A 134 7.49 -10.48 -9.21
CA VAL A 134 6.27 -11.06 -8.64
C VAL A 134 5.05 -10.53 -9.36
N MET A 135 4.92 -9.21 -9.54
CA MET A 135 3.76 -8.62 -10.22
C MET A 135 3.60 -9.14 -11.66
N SER A 136 4.70 -9.39 -12.39
CA SER A 136 4.67 -9.89 -13.76
C SER A 136 4.06 -11.31 -13.91
N LYS A 137 4.02 -12.09 -12.83
CA LYS A 137 3.44 -13.45 -12.81
C LYS A 137 1.91 -13.45 -12.72
N TYR A 138 1.30 -12.29 -12.48
CA TYR A 138 -0.13 -12.13 -12.26
C TYR A 138 -0.73 -11.14 -13.26
N PRO A 139 -2.04 -11.16 -13.52
CA PRO A 139 -2.68 -10.26 -14.47
C PRO A 139 -2.85 -8.83 -13.90
N VAL A 140 -1.81 -8.30 -13.29
CA VAL A 140 -1.78 -6.93 -12.76
C VAL A 140 -1.71 -5.94 -13.91
N LYS A 141 -2.61 -4.96 -13.93
CA LYS A 141 -2.61 -3.87 -14.92
C LYS A 141 -2.39 -2.50 -14.29
N ARG A 142 -2.61 -2.37 -12.99
CA ARG A 142 -2.56 -1.08 -12.27
C ARG A 142 -1.84 -1.22 -10.94
N CYS A 143 -0.93 -0.30 -10.68
CA CYS A 143 -0.19 -0.21 -9.42
C CYS A 143 -0.20 1.24 -8.92
N PHE A 144 -0.74 1.45 -7.73
CA PHE A 144 -0.79 2.74 -7.05
C PHE A 144 0.20 2.72 -5.89
N TYR A 145 0.97 3.80 -5.71
CA TYR A 145 1.97 3.88 -4.64
C TYR A 145 2.00 5.27 -3.99
N GLY A 146 2.48 5.32 -2.75
CA GLY A 146 2.63 6.51 -1.92
C GLY A 146 4.09 6.86 -1.65
N HIS A 147 4.39 7.15 -0.38
CA HIS A 147 5.72 7.35 0.20
C HIS A 147 6.46 8.63 -0.27
N VAL A 148 6.46 8.94 -1.54
CA VAL A 148 7.25 10.04 -2.11
C VAL A 148 6.60 11.38 -1.79
N HIS A 149 7.30 12.23 -1.04
CA HIS A 149 6.85 13.54 -0.62
C HIS A 149 7.80 14.65 -1.08
N GLY A 150 7.24 15.85 -1.29
CA GLY A 150 7.97 17.03 -1.68
C GLY A 150 8.21 17.18 -3.18
N ALA A 151 7.93 18.36 -3.71
CA ALA A 151 7.99 18.65 -5.15
C ALA A 151 9.32 18.27 -5.83
N PRO A 152 10.51 18.37 -5.19
CA PRO A 152 11.77 17.96 -5.81
C PRO A 152 11.89 16.44 -6.00
N CYS A 153 11.13 15.63 -5.23
CA CYS A 153 11.17 14.18 -5.28
C CYS A 153 10.21 13.59 -6.32
N PHE A 154 9.11 14.28 -6.65
CA PHE A 154 8.08 13.79 -7.56
C PHE A 154 8.59 13.38 -8.95
N PRO A 155 9.52 14.10 -9.61
CA PRO A 155 10.01 13.72 -10.92
C PRO A 155 10.80 12.41 -10.94
N LYS A 156 11.31 11.96 -9.79
CA LYS A 156 12.03 10.69 -9.67
C LYS A 156 11.07 9.48 -9.59
N ALA A 157 9.84 9.70 -9.17
CA ALA A 157 8.83 8.64 -9.04
C ALA A 157 8.27 8.26 -10.40
N PHE A 158 8.45 7.01 -10.83
CA PHE A 158 8.01 6.56 -12.13
C PHE A 158 6.48 6.54 -12.21
N GLN A 159 5.93 7.22 -13.20
CA GLN A 159 4.52 7.21 -13.53
C GLN A 159 4.33 6.91 -15.03
N GLY A 160 3.30 6.19 -15.36
CA GLY A 160 3.02 5.77 -16.73
C GLY A 160 2.97 4.26 -16.87
N GLU A 161 3.03 3.77 -18.11
CA GLU A 161 2.97 2.34 -18.42
C GLU A 161 4.36 1.74 -18.57
N ARG A 162 4.58 0.59 -17.96
CA ARG A 162 5.76 -0.24 -18.14
C ARG A 162 5.38 -1.71 -17.98
N ASP A 163 5.81 -2.55 -18.89
CA ASP A 163 5.57 -4.00 -18.90
C ASP A 163 4.08 -4.37 -18.75
N GLY A 164 3.19 -3.55 -19.36
CA GLY A 164 1.73 -3.75 -19.32
C GLY A 164 1.07 -3.33 -18.00
N ILE A 165 1.81 -2.71 -17.08
CA ILE A 165 1.31 -2.19 -15.80
C ILE A 165 1.37 -0.66 -15.81
N THR A 166 0.23 -0.03 -15.51
CA THR A 166 0.16 1.43 -15.30
C THR A 166 0.49 1.75 -13.85
N TYR A 167 1.55 2.54 -13.62
CA TYR A 167 2.00 3.01 -12.32
C TYR A 167 1.52 4.43 -12.05
N ARG A 168 0.97 4.68 -10.87
CA ARG A 168 0.47 6.00 -10.49
C ARG A 168 0.81 6.35 -9.04
N MET A 169 1.45 7.50 -8.87
CA MET A 169 1.71 8.06 -7.53
C MET A 169 0.44 8.67 -6.95
N VAL A 170 0.17 8.36 -5.68
CA VAL A 170 -0.99 8.86 -4.92
C VAL A 170 -0.58 9.43 -3.55
N SER A 171 0.68 9.87 -3.41
CA SER A 171 1.14 10.59 -2.21
C SER A 171 0.27 11.80 -1.95
N ALA A 172 -0.09 12.02 -0.69
CA ALA A 172 -1.11 13.00 -0.31
C ALA A 172 -0.84 14.42 -0.81
N ASP A 173 0.40 14.90 -0.67
CA ASP A 173 0.81 16.22 -1.14
C ASP A 173 0.88 16.33 -2.67
N TYR A 174 1.27 15.25 -3.36
CA TYR A 174 1.25 15.19 -4.83
C TYR A 174 -0.16 15.34 -5.38
N VAL A 175 -1.13 14.61 -4.85
CA VAL A 175 -2.54 14.68 -5.26
C VAL A 175 -3.30 15.82 -4.58
N LYS A 176 -2.60 16.74 -3.87
CA LYS A 176 -3.17 17.90 -3.18
C LYS A 176 -4.28 17.51 -2.20
N PHE A 177 -4.07 16.40 -1.48
CA PHE A 177 -5.03 15.84 -0.52
C PHE A 177 -6.40 15.53 -1.13
N THR A 178 -6.45 15.29 -2.42
CA THR A 178 -7.68 14.93 -3.14
C THR A 178 -7.68 13.44 -3.47
N PRO A 179 -8.74 12.69 -3.12
CA PRO A 179 -8.84 11.29 -3.48
C PRO A 179 -8.75 11.07 -4.99
N VAL A 180 -8.02 10.04 -5.38
CA VAL A 180 -7.85 9.64 -6.79
C VAL A 180 -8.85 8.55 -7.10
N LEU A 181 -9.63 8.73 -8.18
CA LEU A 181 -10.51 7.70 -8.70
C LEU A 181 -9.67 6.56 -9.30
N VAL A 182 -9.94 5.34 -8.83
CA VAL A 182 -9.22 4.12 -9.27
C VAL A 182 -9.94 3.44 -10.42
N GLN A 183 -11.28 3.53 -10.46
CA GLN A 183 -12.13 2.89 -11.45
C GLN A 183 -13.32 3.80 -11.77
N GLU A 184 -13.69 3.91 -13.04
CA GLU A 184 -14.90 4.56 -13.53
C GLU A 184 -16.10 3.58 -13.52
#